data_f2f170f37f168f233f976cd02530c266
#
_entry.id   f2f170f37f168f233f976cd02530c266
#
_cell.length_a   1.000
_cell.length_b   1.000
_cell.length_c   1.000
_cell.angle_alpha   90.00
_cell.angle_beta   90.00
_cell.angle_gamma   90.00
#
_symmetry.space_group_name_H-M   'P 1'
#
loop_
_entity.id
_entity.type
_entity.pdbx_description
1 polymer ?
#
loop_
_entity_poly.entity_id
_entity_poly.type
_entity_poly.pdbx_seq_one_letter_code
_entity_poly.pdbx_strand_id
1 'polypeptide(L)'
;RSAFIAVAVLLPAVIACRCSPTQKAEVANLIRQHTKKRVCCIGDGGNDVSMIQAADVGIGIVGKEGRQASLAADFSITQFHHLTKLLVWHGRNSYKRSAKLAQFIMHRGLIIAVCQTMYSIAGHFDPKGLFINWLMIGYATVYTNAPVFSLVFDKDVDERLANLYPELYKEL
;
A
#
# COMPACT_ATOMS: atom_id res chain seq x y z
N ARG A 1 21.07 -2.41 -23.32
CA ARG A 1 19.84 -1.97 -22.63
C ARG A 1 20.10 -1.64 -21.16
N SER A 2 20.79 -2.49 -20.39
CA SER A 2 21.08 -2.25 -18.97
C SER A 2 21.90 -0.97 -18.72
N ALA A 3 22.94 -0.71 -19.52
CA ALA A 3 23.73 0.51 -19.40
C ALA A 3 22.91 1.79 -19.65
N PHE A 4 21.96 1.75 -20.59
CA PHE A 4 21.06 2.88 -20.85
C PHE A 4 20.14 3.15 -19.66
N ILE A 5 19.52 2.11 -19.09
CA ILE A 5 18.65 2.24 -17.92
C ILE A 5 19.44 2.74 -16.71
N ALA A 6 20.68 2.29 -16.51
CA ALA A 6 21.54 2.75 -15.44
C ALA A 6 21.78 4.28 -15.47
N VAL A 7 21.95 4.83 -16.67
CA VAL A 7 22.08 6.28 -16.85
C VAL A 7 20.73 6.99 -16.74
N ALA A 8 19.67 6.44 -17.35
CA ALA A 8 18.35 7.05 -17.35
C ALA A 8 17.77 7.21 -15.93
N VAL A 9 18.02 6.26 -15.05
CA VAL A 9 17.54 6.31 -13.65
C VAL A 9 18.22 7.40 -12.81
N LEU A 10 19.41 7.85 -13.20
CA LEU A 10 20.12 8.95 -12.51
C LEU A 10 19.61 10.33 -12.93
N LEU A 11 18.87 10.42 -14.02
CA LEU A 11 18.32 11.68 -14.52
C LEU A 11 17.03 12.04 -13.79
N PRO A 12 16.78 13.33 -13.52
CA PRO A 12 15.56 13.80 -12.84
C PRO A 12 14.30 13.59 -13.69
N ALA A 13 14.42 13.55 -15.01
CA ALA A 13 13.34 13.30 -15.95
C ALA A 13 13.85 12.69 -17.25
N VAL A 14 13.08 11.79 -17.85
CA VAL A 14 13.34 11.17 -19.13
C VAL A 14 12.10 11.28 -20.00
N ILE A 15 12.25 11.79 -21.21
CA ILE A 15 11.14 11.90 -22.18
C ILE A 15 11.34 10.82 -23.25
N ALA A 16 10.40 9.88 -23.33
CA ALA A 16 10.37 8.85 -24.35
C ALA A 16 9.18 9.10 -25.30
N CYS A 17 9.50 9.40 -26.57
CA CYS A 17 8.50 9.71 -27.58
C CYS A 17 8.15 8.49 -28.42
N ARG A 18 6.90 8.42 -28.91
CA ARG A 18 6.40 7.42 -29.88
C ARG A 18 6.60 5.96 -29.44
N CYS A 19 6.43 5.68 -28.15
CA CYS A 19 6.50 4.32 -27.63
C CYS A 19 5.20 3.55 -27.94
N SER A 20 5.36 2.32 -28.38
CA SER A 20 4.22 1.39 -28.46
C SER A 20 3.76 0.97 -27.05
N PRO A 21 2.51 0.45 -26.89
CA PRO A 21 2.01 -0.02 -25.59
C PRO A 21 2.92 -1.06 -24.94
N THR A 22 3.46 -1.98 -25.72
CA THR A 22 4.40 -3.01 -25.26
C THR A 22 5.73 -2.42 -24.79
N GLN A 23 6.25 -1.42 -25.51
CA GLN A 23 7.49 -0.73 -25.12
C GLN A 23 7.32 0.05 -23.82
N LYS A 24 6.17 0.70 -23.59
CA LYS A 24 5.87 1.38 -22.32
C LYS A 24 5.92 0.39 -21.16
N ALA A 25 5.30 -0.78 -21.29
CA ALA A 25 5.32 -1.84 -20.30
C ALA A 25 6.74 -2.41 -20.09
N GLU A 26 7.51 -2.59 -21.16
CA GLU A 26 8.89 -3.06 -21.07
C GLU A 26 9.78 -2.07 -20.31
N VAL A 27 9.63 -0.76 -20.54
CA VAL A 27 10.36 0.29 -19.81
C VAL A 27 10.04 0.24 -18.32
N ALA A 28 8.77 0.13 -17.93
CA ALA A 28 8.36 0.01 -16.53
C ALA A 28 9.00 -1.22 -15.86
N ASN A 29 8.96 -2.36 -16.52
CA ASN A 29 9.60 -3.59 -16.04
C ASN A 29 11.12 -3.47 -15.91
N LEU A 30 11.79 -2.86 -16.88
CA LEU A 30 13.25 -2.65 -16.85
C LEU A 30 13.66 -1.73 -15.71
N ILE A 31 12.92 -0.64 -15.45
CA ILE A 31 13.18 0.26 -14.33
C ILE A 31 13.01 -0.51 -13.02
N ARG A 32 11.93 -1.28 -12.86
CA ARG A 32 11.68 -2.10 -11.67
C ARG A 32 12.80 -3.11 -11.41
N GLN A 33 13.23 -3.83 -12.44
CA GLN A 33 14.30 -4.83 -12.33
C GLN A 33 15.64 -4.20 -11.95
N HIS A 34 15.96 -3.03 -12.53
CA HIS A 34 17.23 -2.37 -12.29
C HIS A 34 17.30 -1.66 -10.94
N THR A 35 16.23 -0.94 -10.56
CA THR A 35 16.20 -0.16 -9.30
C THR A 35 15.79 -0.98 -8.11
N LYS A 36 15.08 -2.10 -8.31
CA LYS A 36 14.38 -2.89 -7.28
C LYS A 36 13.41 -2.05 -6.43
N LYS A 37 13.00 -0.89 -6.93
CA LYS A 37 12.02 0.00 -6.30
C LYS A 37 10.63 -0.25 -6.88
N ARG A 38 9.62 0.18 -6.16
CA ARG A 38 8.23 0.17 -6.63
C ARG A 38 8.03 1.19 -7.74
N VAL A 39 7.34 0.77 -8.80
CA VAL A 39 7.06 1.61 -9.97
C VAL A 39 5.57 1.92 -10.01
N CYS A 40 5.25 3.20 -10.07
CA CYS A 40 3.89 3.70 -10.27
C CYS A 40 3.75 4.14 -11.73
N CYS A 41 2.74 3.62 -12.42
CA CYS A 41 2.40 4.03 -13.79
C CYS A 41 1.04 4.72 -13.84
N ILE A 42 0.98 5.78 -14.65
CA ILE A 42 -0.23 6.59 -14.82
C ILE A 42 -0.56 6.67 -16.29
N GLY A 43 -1.82 6.45 -16.64
CA GLY A 43 -2.29 6.52 -18.01
C GLY A 43 -3.77 6.91 -18.12
N ASP A 44 -4.16 7.43 -19.26
CA ASP A 44 -5.54 7.89 -19.53
C ASP A 44 -6.22 7.13 -20.68
N GLY A 45 -5.47 6.41 -21.49
CA GLY A 45 -5.95 5.75 -22.71
C GLY A 45 -5.79 4.23 -22.72
N GLY A 46 -6.41 3.58 -23.69
CA GLY A 46 -6.25 2.14 -23.93
C GLY A 46 -4.83 1.71 -24.26
N ASN A 47 -4.02 2.63 -24.78
CA ASN A 47 -2.61 2.40 -25.08
C ASN A 47 -1.74 2.27 -23.83
N ASP A 48 -2.25 2.66 -22.66
CA ASP A 48 -1.53 2.63 -21.38
C ASP A 48 -1.89 1.42 -20.51
N VAL A 49 -2.90 0.65 -20.91
CA VAL A 49 -3.36 -0.52 -20.14
C VAL A 49 -2.24 -1.51 -19.85
N SER A 50 -1.43 -1.84 -20.85
CA SER A 50 -0.31 -2.79 -20.66
C SER A 50 0.78 -2.23 -19.73
N MET A 51 1.03 -0.93 -19.77
CA MET A 51 1.97 -0.25 -18.87
C MET A 51 1.43 -0.23 -17.42
N ILE A 52 0.14 0.10 -17.25
CA ILE A 52 -0.55 0.12 -15.95
C ILE A 52 -0.50 -1.26 -15.30
N GLN A 53 -0.80 -2.33 -16.06
CA GLN A 53 -0.76 -3.70 -15.57
C GLN A 53 0.65 -4.22 -15.26
N ALA A 54 1.68 -3.66 -15.92
CA ALA A 54 3.07 -4.03 -15.65
C ALA A 54 3.66 -3.33 -14.41
N ALA A 55 2.98 -2.30 -13.89
CA ALA A 55 3.42 -1.54 -12.73
C ALA A 55 3.15 -2.27 -11.40
N ASP A 56 3.80 -1.81 -10.32
CA ASP A 56 3.44 -2.23 -8.96
C ASP A 56 2.19 -1.49 -8.45
N VAL A 57 1.95 -0.28 -8.96
CA VAL A 57 0.74 0.51 -8.72
C VAL A 57 0.34 1.18 -10.03
N GLY A 58 -0.84 0.88 -10.51
CA GLY A 58 -1.43 1.46 -11.70
C GLY A 58 -2.48 2.52 -11.39
N ILE A 59 -2.37 3.69 -12.02
CA ILE A 59 -3.33 4.79 -11.83
C ILE A 59 -3.93 5.13 -13.19
N GLY A 60 -5.24 5.01 -13.30
CA GLY A 60 -6.00 5.39 -14.48
C GLY A 60 -6.64 6.76 -14.33
N ILE A 61 -6.47 7.63 -15.32
CA ILE A 61 -7.19 8.89 -15.39
C ILE A 61 -8.46 8.67 -16.21
N VAL A 62 -9.60 9.07 -15.66
CA VAL A 62 -10.87 9.01 -16.37
C VAL A 62 -10.90 10.13 -17.41
N GLY A 63 -10.46 9.82 -18.64
CA GLY A 63 -10.40 10.76 -19.75
C GLY A 63 -11.60 10.67 -20.70
N LYS A 64 -11.58 11.55 -21.72
CA LYS A 64 -12.60 11.57 -22.78
C LYS A 64 -12.45 10.38 -23.74
N GLU A 65 -11.27 9.78 -23.86
CA GLU A 65 -10.94 8.70 -24.80
C GLU A 65 -11.38 7.30 -24.35
N GLY A 66 -12.05 7.20 -23.19
CA GLY A 66 -12.57 5.94 -22.69
C GLY A 66 -12.18 5.63 -21.24
N ARG A 67 -12.81 4.57 -20.71
CA ARG A 67 -12.56 4.12 -19.33
C ARG A 67 -11.60 2.94 -19.25
N GLN A 68 -10.93 2.59 -20.34
CA GLN A 68 -10.12 1.36 -20.41
C GLN A 68 -8.96 1.39 -19.42
N ALA A 69 -8.21 2.50 -19.36
CA ALA A 69 -7.12 2.67 -18.40
C ALA A 69 -7.62 2.64 -16.96
N SER A 70 -8.75 3.30 -16.67
CA SER A 70 -9.31 3.35 -15.32
C SER A 70 -9.88 2.01 -14.84
N LEU A 71 -10.37 1.16 -15.75
CA LEU A 71 -10.86 -0.19 -15.43
C LEU A 71 -9.73 -1.20 -15.19
N ALA A 72 -8.58 -0.96 -15.80
CA ALA A 72 -7.39 -1.82 -15.65
C ALA A 72 -6.45 -1.40 -14.51
N ALA A 73 -6.70 -0.23 -13.92
CA ALA A 73 -5.85 0.38 -12.89
C ALA A 73 -6.31 0.00 -11.48
N ASP A 74 -5.35 0.05 -10.53
CA ASP A 74 -5.63 -0.13 -9.10
C ASP A 74 -6.37 1.07 -8.51
N PHE A 75 -6.06 2.27 -9.01
CA PHE A 75 -6.72 3.52 -8.61
C PHE A 75 -7.19 4.28 -9.84
N SER A 76 -8.35 4.93 -9.70
CA SER A 76 -8.94 5.76 -10.74
C SER A 76 -9.12 7.18 -10.23
N ILE A 77 -8.59 8.16 -10.97
CA ILE A 77 -8.68 9.58 -10.65
C ILE A 77 -9.31 10.33 -11.82
N THR A 78 -10.03 11.40 -11.54
CA THR A 78 -10.69 12.20 -12.57
C THR A 78 -9.80 13.28 -13.17
N GLN A 79 -8.82 13.77 -12.40
CA GLN A 79 -7.89 14.81 -12.83
C GLN A 79 -6.49 14.50 -12.31
N PHE A 80 -5.48 14.83 -13.10
CA PHE A 80 -4.08 14.52 -12.76
C PHE A 80 -3.62 15.13 -11.44
N HIS A 81 -4.11 16.32 -11.07
CA HIS A 81 -3.71 16.96 -9.81
C HIS A 81 -4.17 16.19 -8.56
N HIS A 82 -5.19 15.32 -8.66
CA HIS A 82 -5.59 14.45 -7.57
C HIS A 82 -4.53 13.40 -7.19
N LEU A 83 -3.53 13.22 -8.06
CA LEU A 83 -2.39 12.34 -7.82
C LEU A 83 -1.62 12.73 -6.56
N THR A 84 -1.39 14.02 -6.35
CA THR A 84 -0.68 14.52 -5.16
C THR A 84 -1.43 14.14 -3.90
N LYS A 85 -2.75 14.35 -3.89
CA LYS A 85 -3.62 13.96 -2.78
C LYS A 85 -3.61 12.45 -2.56
N LEU A 86 -3.67 11.66 -3.64
CA LEU A 86 -3.64 10.20 -3.57
C LEU A 86 -2.34 9.68 -2.94
N LEU A 87 -1.20 10.20 -3.37
CA LEU A 87 0.11 9.73 -2.90
C LEU A 87 0.45 10.27 -1.51
N VAL A 88 0.43 11.60 -1.36
CA VAL A 88 0.97 12.26 -0.16
C VAL A 88 0.04 12.10 1.04
N TRP A 89 -1.27 12.24 0.85
CA TRP A 89 -2.22 12.17 1.96
C TRP A 89 -2.87 10.80 2.12
N HIS A 90 -3.50 10.27 1.07
CA HIS A 90 -4.18 8.98 1.15
C HIS A 90 -3.19 7.82 1.36
N GLY A 91 -2.10 7.79 0.61
CA GLY A 91 -1.06 6.77 0.73
C GLY A 91 -0.44 6.75 2.12
N ARG A 92 -0.08 7.92 2.66
CA ARG A 92 0.45 8.07 4.02
C ARG A 92 -0.53 7.53 5.08
N ASN A 93 -1.79 7.98 5.04
CA ASN A 93 -2.81 7.55 5.99
C ASN A 93 -3.06 6.03 5.92
N SER A 94 -3.14 5.48 4.70
CA SER A 94 -3.34 4.04 4.50
C SER A 94 -2.17 3.23 5.04
N TYR A 95 -0.93 3.66 4.79
CA TYR A 95 0.26 3.00 5.30
C TYR A 95 0.29 2.98 6.84
N LYS A 96 0.11 4.14 7.48
CA LYS A 96 0.11 4.25 8.95
C LYS A 96 -1.02 3.47 9.61
N ARG A 97 -2.23 3.49 9.03
CA ARG A 97 -3.34 2.66 9.52
C ARG A 97 -3.02 1.18 9.44
N SER A 98 -2.49 0.73 8.30
CA SER A 98 -2.13 -0.67 8.11
C SER A 98 -1.01 -1.09 9.06
N ALA A 99 0.00 -0.25 9.27
CA ALA A 99 1.09 -0.51 10.20
C ALA A 99 0.60 -0.59 11.66
N LYS A 100 -0.21 0.38 12.11
CA LYS A 100 -0.82 0.38 13.45
C LYS A 100 -1.70 -0.85 13.66
N LEU A 101 -2.52 -1.22 12.66
CA LEU A 101 -3.38 -2.39 12.72
C LEU A 101 -2.56 -3.69 12.81
N ALA A 102 -1.53 -3.83 11.99
CA ALA A 102 -0.63 -4.98 12.02
C ALA A 102 0.06 -5.11 13.38
N GLN A 103 0.57 -4.00 13.92
CA GLN A 103 1.19 -3.96 15.24
C GLN A 103 0.21 -4.36 16.34
N PHE A 104 -1.02 -3.87 16.30
CA PHE A 104 -2.08 -4.24 17.26
C PHE A 104 -2.41 -5.74 17.20
N ILE A 105 -2.55 -6.31 15.99
CA ILE A 105 -2.85 -7.73 15.80
C ILE A 105 -1.70 -8.61 16.33
N MET A 106 -0.45 -8.24 16.01
CA MET A 106 0.73 -8.97 16.50
C MET A 106 0.82 -8.90 18.03
N HIS A 107 0.63 -7.71 18.62
CA HIS A 107 0.68 -7.52 20.07
C HIS A 107 -0.39 -8.37 20.77
N ARG A 108 -1.62 -8.37 20.27
CA ARG A 108 -2.70 -9.20 20.80
C ARG A 108 -2.38 -10.69 20.74
N GLY A 109 -1.86 -11.15 19.60
CA GLY A 109 -1.45 -12.55 19.43
C GLY A 109 -0.32 -12.96 20.38
N LEU A 110 0.64 -12.07 20.56
CA LEU A 110 1.76 -12.27 21.48
C LEU A 110 1.31 -12.41 22.95
N ILE A 111 0.40 -11.55 23.41
CA ILE A 111 -0.15 -11.62 24.76
C ILE A 111 -0.79 -13.01 25.00
N ILE A 112 -1.65 -13.46 24.07
CA ILE A 112 -2.31 -14.75 24.18
C ILE A 112 -1.30 -15.90 24.21
N ALA A 113 -0.30 -15.87 23.33
CA ALA A 113 0.74 -16.90 23.25
C ALA A 113 1.58 -16.95 24.52
N VAL A 114 2.01 -15.80 25.05
CA VAL A 114 2.80 -15.73 26.29
C VAL A 114 1.98 -16.23 27.49
N CYS A 115 0.73 -15.79 27.64
CA CYS A 115 -0.16 -16.25 28.71
C CYS A 115 -0.35 -17.77 28.66
N GLN A 116 -0.59 -18.34 27.49
CA GLN A 116 -0.74 -19.79 27.32
C GLN A 116 0.57 -20.53 27.64
N THR A 117 1.70 -20.00 27.23
CA THR A 117 3.02 -20.60 27.51
C THR A 117 3.30 -20.62 29.01
N MET A 118 3.09 -19.50 29.70
CA MET A 118 3.29 -19.41 31.15
C MET A 118 2.34 -20.35 31.92
N TYR A 119 1.10 -20.44 31.48
CA TYR A 119 0.13 -21.38 32.07
C TYR A 119 0.57 -22.83 31.86
N SER A 120 1.06 -23.21 30.69
CA SER A 120 1.54 -24.56 30.40
C SER A 120 2.75 -24.94 31.29
N ILE A 121 3.68 -24.00 31.51
CA ILE A 121 4.82 -24.22 32.39
C ILE A 121 4.37 -24.39 33.84
N ALA A 122 3.48 -23.52 34.33
CA ALA A 122 2.96 -23.61 35.69
C ALA A 122 2.13 -24.87 35.94
N GLY A 123 1.43 -25.36 34.92
CA GLY A 123 0.61 -26.57 34.95
C GLY A 123 1.37 -27.86 34.65
N HIS A 124 2.72 -27.87 34.67
CA HIS A 124 3.54 -29.03 34.34
C HIS A 124 3.23 -29.68 32.98
N PHE A 125 2.90 -28.82 31.98
CA PHE A 125 2.55 -29.24 30.62
C PHE A 125 1.27 -30.09 30.51
N ASP A 126 0.32 -29.91 31.45
CA ASP A 126 -1.02 -30.51 31.31
C ASP A 126 -1.67 -29.99 29.99
N PRO A 127 -2.25 -30.85 29.15
CA PRO A 127 -2.83 -30.48 27.85
C PRO A 127 -4.18 -29.74 27.98
N LYS A 128 -4.28 -28.83 28.93
CA LYS A 128 -5.46 -27.95 29.12
C LYS A 128 -5.16 -26.55 28.60
N GLY A 129 -6.08 -26.02 27.79
CA GLY A 129 -6.03 -24.63 27.35
C GLY A 129 -6.43 -23.69 28.48
N LEU A 130 -5.68 -22.60 28.67
CA LEU A 130 -6.04 -21.52 29.58
C LEU A 130 -7.36 -20.85 29.15
N PHE A 131 -7.57 -20.71 27.85
CA PHE A 131 -8.68 -19.98 27.29
C PHE A 131 -9.76 -20.93 26.77
N ILE A 132 -11.00 -20.67 27.12
CA ILE A 132 -12.17 -21.34 26.57
C ILE A 132 -12.42 -20.81 25.15
N ASN A 133 -12.60 -21.70 24.17
CA ASN A 133 -12.74 -21.34 22.75
C ASN A 133 -13.80 -20.26 22.49
N TRP A 134 -14.95 -20.32 23.13
CA TRP A 134 -16.02 -19.31 22.99
C TRP A 134 -15.59 -17.92 23.47
N LEU A 135 -14.86 -17.84 24.58
CA LEU A 135 -14.34 -16.58 25.08
C LEU A 135 -13.24 -16.01 24.18
N MET A 136 -12.42 -16.87 23.58
CA MET A 136 -11.42 -16.48 22.59
C MET A 136 -12.07 -15.87 21.35
N ILE A 137 -13.12 -16.49 20.83
CA ILE A 137 -13.89 -15.96 19.71
C ILE A 137 -14.53 -14.62 20.10
N GLY A 138 -15.19 -14.55 21.25
CA GLY A 138 -15.77 -13.31 21.76
C GLY A 138 -14.74 -12.20 21.95
N TYR A 139 -13.57 -12.52 22.47
CA TYR A 139 -12.47 -11.57 22.61
C TYR A 139 -11.98 -11.06 21.24
N ALA A 140 -11.79 -11.95 20.28
CA ALA A 140 -11.32 -11.60 18.96
C ALA A 140 -12.34 -10.79 18.15
N THR A 141 -13.64 -11.07 18.27
CA THR A 141 -14.68 -10.47 17.44
C THR A 141 -15.36 -9.25 18.08
N VAL A 142 -15.61 -9.25 19.37
CA VAL A 142 -16.38 -8.19 20.06
C VAL A 142 -15.45 -7.21 20.77
N TYR A 143 -14.64 -7.70 21.71
CA TYR A 143 -13.87 -6.83 22.59
C TYR A 143 -12.72 -6.09 21.88
N THR A 144 -12.13 -6.68 20.84
CA THR A 144 -11.03 -6.05 20.11
C THR A 144 -11.48 -5.19 18.93
N ASN A 145 -12.76 -5.24 18.56
CA ASN A 145 -13.27 -4.40 17.46
C ASN A 145 -13.28 -2.92 17.81
N ALA A 146 -13.66 -2.53 19.01
CA ALA A 146 -13.70 -1.13 19.41
C ALA A 146 -12.32 -0.42 19.27
N PRO A 147 -11.21 -0.96 19.78
CA PRO A 147 -9.88 -0.43 19.53
C PRO A 147 -9.50 -0.43 18.05
N VAL A 148 -9.84 -1.46 17.29
CA VAL A 148 -9.55 -1.53 15.85
C VAL A 148 -10.27 -0.42 15.10
N PHE A 149 -11.55 -0.19 15.35
CA PHE A 149 -12.30 0.91 14.75
C PHE A 149 -11.69 2.26 15.11
N SER A 150 -11.29 2.48 16.35
CA SER A 150 -10.59 3.69 16.76
C SER A 150 -9.31 3.90 15.95
N LEU A 151 -8.48 2.87 15.76
CA LEU A 151 -7.26 2.95 14.96
C LEU A 151 -7.53 3.21 13.47
N VAL A 152 -8.62 2.66 12.92
CA VAL A 152 -9.00 2.84 11.51
C VAL A 152 -9.53 4.25 11.25
N PHE A 153 -10.29 4.82 12.18
CA PHE A 153 -10.86 6.16 12.04
C PHE A 153 -9.88 7.28 12.41
N ASP A 154 -8.76 6.93 13.06
CA ASP A 154 -7.72 7.90 13.39
C ASP A 154 -7.07 8.46 12.12
N LYS A 155 -6.92 9.80 12.08
CA LYS A 155 -6.25 10.52 10.99
C LYS A 155 -4.92 11.03 11.50
N ASP A 156 -3.83 10.64 10.84
CA ASP A 156 -2.48 11.04 11.23
C ASP A 156 -2.22 12.54 10.93
N VAL A 157 -2.56 12.97 9.72
CA VAL A 157 -2.32 14.34 9.25
C VAL A 157 -3.53 14.84 8.46
N ASP A 158 -3.88 16.11 8.67
CA ASP A 158 -4.90 16.79 7.86
C ASP A 158 -4.43 16.99 6.41
N GLU A 159 -5.36 16.95 5.46
CA GLU A 159 -5.09 17.10 4.02
C GLU A 159 -4.32 18.37 3.69
N ARG A 160 -4.67 19.49 4.34
CA ARG A 160 -4.02 20.79 4.12
C ARG A 160 -2.55 20.78 4.54
N LEU A 161 -2.25 20.15 5.69
CA LEU A 161 -0.88 20.02 6.19
C LEU A 161 -0.04 19.08 5.32
N ALA A 162 -0.60 17.98 4.86
CA ALA A 162 0.09 17.04 3.99
C ALA A 162 0.49 17.68 2.65
N ASN A 163 -0.37 18.53 2.08
CA ASN A 163 -0.08 19.26 0.84
C ASN A 163 0.92 20.39 1.02
N LEU A 164 0.92 21.05 2.20
CA LEU A 164 1.83 22.15 2.51
C LEU A 164 3.25 21.65 2.79
N TYR A 165 3.37 20.50 3.43
CA TYR A 165 4.65 19.90 3.83
C TYR A 165 4.81 18.48 3.26
N PRO A 166 5.08 18.32 1.95
CA PRO A 166 5.25 17.00 1.32
C PRO A 166 6.45 16.22 1.89
N GLU A 167 7.38 16.91 2.57
CA GLU A 167 8.53 16.29 3.23
C GLU A 167 8.13 15.34 4.37
N LEU A 168 6.96 15.54 4.98
CA LEU A 168 6.41 14.63 5.98
C LEU A 168 6.23 13.20 5.46
N TYR A 169 6.17 13.02 4.15
CA TYR A 169 6.11 11.70 3.54
C TYR A 169 7.41 10.91 3.71
N LYS A 170 8.56 11.58 3.91
CA LYS A 170 9.86 10.92 4.13
C LYS A 170 10.00 10.33 5.53
N GLU A 171 9.14 10.75 6.46
CA GLU A 171 9.14 10.27 7.86
C GLU A 171 8.24 9.03 8.06
N LEU A 172 7.83 8.39 6.98
CA LEU A 172 7.17 7.10 6.98
C LEU A 172 8.22 6.00 7.07
#